data_a5e3fe9215056cf9fd7826d8c697268d
#
_entry.id   a5e3fe9215056cf9fd7826d8c697268d
#
_cell.length_a   1.000
_cell.length_b   1.000
_cell.length_c   1.000
_cell.angle_alpha   90.00
_cell.angle_beta   90.00
_cell.angle_gamma   90.00
#
_symmetry.space_group_name_H-M   'P 1'
#
loop_
_entity.id
_entity.type
_entity.pdbx_description
1 polymer ?
#
loop_
_entity_poly.entity_id
_entity_poly.type
_entity_poly.pdbx_seq_one_letter_code
_entity_poly.pdbx_strand_id
1 'polypeptide(L)'
;PEGFHSIASTKDCPVAAFANEEQKIYGIQFHAEVTHTENGQKLFENFLKDVCALRCDYSAANLKDELIAGIRAQVGDRRVIGALSGGVDSSVASVLVHEAIGEQLTCIFVDHGLLRENEADEVMRVYHDTLSLNIVKVDAAERFLTKLAGITEPERKRKIIGEEFIRVFEEESKKLGGAEFLLQGTIYPDVIESGTSSASTIKSHHNVGGLPKDIGFVGLVEPLRILFKDEVRALGESLGIPRELVWRQPFPGPGLAIRVLGDVTPEKLAILRRSDAIFREDI
;
A
#
# COMPACT_ATOMS: atom_id res chain seq x y z
N PRO A 1 25.68 33.38 14.96
CA PRO A 1 26.76 33.36 13.98
C PRO A 1 26.69 34.59 13.06
N GLU A 2 27.79 34.98 12.47
CA GLU A 2 27.83 36.12 11.53
C GLU A 2 26.93 35.84 10.32
N GLY A 3 26.15 36.85 9.91
CA GLY A 3 25.17 36.71 8.81
C GLY A 3 23.84 36.08 9.17
N PHE A 4 23.64 35.59 10.39
CA PHE A 4 22.37 35.05 10.86
C PHE A 4 21.63 36.04 11.77
N HIS A 5 20.30 36.08 11.60
CA HIS A 5 19.42 36.87 12.47
C HIS A 5 18.18 36.08 12.87
N SER A 6 17.56 36.45 13.98
CA SER A 6 16.30 35.83 14.43
C SER A 6 15.14 36.36 13.63
N ILE A 7 14.30 35.44 13.10
CA ILE A 7 13.07 35.75 12.32
C ILE A 7 11.81 35.38 13.10
N ALA A 8 11.93 34.64 14.20
CA ALA A 8 10.83 34.37 15.12
C ALA A 8 11.33 34.18 16.54
N SER A 9 10.51 34.59 17.53
CA SER A 9 10.79 34.43 18.95
C SER A 9 9.51 34.13 19.71
N THR A 10 9.66 33.53 20.90
CA THR A 10 8.60 33.38 21.89
C THR A 10 9.10 33.98 23.23
N LYS A 11 8.20 34.06 24.22
CA LYS A 11 8.55 34.52 25.56
C LYS A 11 9.72 33.70 26.18
N ASP A 12 9.73 32.39 25.89
CA ASP A 12 10.67 31.46 26.51
C ASP A 12 11.78 30.99 25.54
N CYS A 13 11.68 31.34 24.25
CA CYS A 13 12.66 31.02 23.22
C CYS A 13 13.00 32.28 22.40
N PRO A 14 14.08 33.01 22.72
CA PRO A 14 14.46 34.23 22.00
C PRO A 14 14.77 34.01 20.51
N VAL A 15 15.16 32.81 20.12
CA VAL A 15 15.47 32.43 18.75
C VAL A 15 14.66 31.15 18.40
N ALA A 16 13.36 31.32 18.13
CA ALA A 16 12.49 30.22 17.70
C ALA A 16 12.68 29.90 16.22
N ALA A 17 13.12 30.88 15.43
CA ALA A 17 13.56 30.66 14.05
C ALA A 17 14.65 31.69 13.70
N PHE A 18 15.53 31.32 12.78
CA PHE A 18 16.61 32.16 12.31
C PHE A 18 16.81 32.02 10.79
N ALA A 19 17.42 33.03 10.18
CA ALA A 19 17.73 33.02 8.76
C ALA A 19 19.09 33.62 8.45
N ASN A 20 19.66 33.17 7.35
CA ASN A 20 20.70 33.84 6.58
C ASN A 20 20.22 33.86 5.12
N GLU A 21 19.62 34.95 4.66
CA GLU A 21 19.02 35.08 3.35
C GLU A 21 20.06 34.99 2.24
N GLU A 22 21.27 35.51 2.47
CA GLU A 22 22.33 35.47 1.47
C GLU A 22 22.75 34.03 1.15
N GLN A 23 22.85 33.19 2.18
CA GLN A 23 23.19 31.78 2.03
C GLN A 23 21.96 30.89 1.83
N LYS A 24 20.73 31.42 1.90
CA LYS A 24 19.46 30.68 1.87
C LYS A 24 19.39 29.58 2.93
N ILE A 25 19.88 29.85 4.13
CA ILE A 25 19.84 28.92 5.28
C ILE A 25 18.79 29.40 6.26
N TYR A 26 17.83 28.54 6.57
CA TYR A 26 16.74 28.79 7.50
C TYR A 26 16.67 27.68 8.53
N GLY A 27 16.45 28.03 9.78
CA GLY A 27 16.30 27.07 10.87
C GLY A 27 15.11 27.40 11.76
N ILE A 28 14.41 26.38 12.21
CA ILE A 28 13.28 26.48 13.13
C ILE A 28 13.48 25.54 14.32
N GLN A 29 13.01 25.94 15.50
CA GLN A 29 13.07 25.18 16.75
C GLN A 29 11.76 24.42 17.03
N PHE A 30 10.78 24.53 16.17
CA PHE A 30 9.46 23.92 16.29
C PHE A 30 9.14 23.04 15.08
N HIS A 31 8.09 22.24 15.19
CA HIS A 31 7.63 21.33 14.15
C HIS A 31 6.56 22.03 13.30
N ALA A 32 6.92 22.48 12.10
CA ALA A 32 5.97 23.13 11.18
C ALA A 32 4.98 22.13 10.54
N GLU A 33 5.36 20.84 10.51
CA GLU A 33 4.58 19.77 9.90
C GLU A 33 3.40 19.27 10.76
N VAL A 34 3.40 19.57 12.06
CA VAL A 34 2.32 19.08 12.94
C VAL A 34 1.07 19.95 12.89
N THR A 35 -0.09 19.32 13.07
CA THR A 35 -1.42 19.98 13.00
C THR A 35 -1.60 21.10 14.03
N HIS A 36 -0.84 21.09 15.13
CA HIS A 36 -0.91 22.10 16.20
C HIS A 36 -0.10 23.36 15.90
N THR A 37 0.74 23.36 14.87
CA THR A 37 1.47 24.55 14.45
C THR A 37 0.60 25.38 13.51
N GLU A 38 0.15 26.53 14.01
CA GLU A 38 -0.61 27.48 13.20
C GLU A 38 0.23 27.95 12.00
N ASN A 39 -0.39 27.94 10.80
CA ASN A 39 0.27 28.32 9.55
C ASN A 39 1.53 27.53 9.18
N GLY A 40 1.76 26.32 9.72
CA GLY A 40 2.91 25.50 9.39
C GLY A 40 2.99 25.19 7.89
N GLN A 41 1.86 24.87 7.25
CA GLN A 41 1.78 24.66 5.80
C GLN A 41 2.23 25.90 5.01
N LYS A 42 1.80 27.10 5.42
CA LYS A 42 2.20 28.35 4.75
C LYS A 42 3.70 28.63 4.89
N LEU A 43 4.29 28.23 6.01
CA LEU A 43 5.74 28.32 6.20
C LEU A 43 6.48 27.44 5.18
N PHE A 44 6.04 26.21 4.97
CA PHE A 44 6.59 25.35 3.92
C PHE A 44 6.37 25.92 2.52
N GLU A 45 5.16 26.43 2.24
CA GLU A 45 4.86 27.03 0.93
C GLU A 45 5.80 28.22 0.63
N ASN A 46 5.99 29.13 1.57
CA ASN A 46 6.89 30.26 1.41
C ASN A 46 8.34 29.79 1.19
N PHE A 47 8.80 28.83 1.98
CA PHE A 47 10.16 28.29 1.81
C PHE A 47 10.34 27.64 0.44
N LEU A 48 9.40 26.79 0.02
CA LEU A 48 9.50 26.06 -1.25
C LEU A 48 9.36 26.99 -2.46
N LYS A 49 8.41 27.94 -2.41
CA LYS A 49 8.12 28.83 -3.55
C LYS A 49 9.09 30.02 -3.61
N ASP A 50 9.27 30.71 -2.47
CA ASP A 50 9.97 31.98 -2.46
C ASP A 50 11.48 31.82 -2.27
N VAL A 51 11.91 30.87 -1.43
CA VAL A 51 13.34 30.64 -1.16
C VAL A 51 13.93 29.64 -2.15
N CYS A 52 13.28 28.48 -2.36
CA CYS A 52 13.77 27.43 -3.24
C CYS A 52 13.38 27.65 -4.71
N ALA A 53 12.45 28.57 -4.99
CA ALA A 53 11.92 28.87 -6.32
C ALA A 53 11.38 27.64 -7.06
N LEU A 54 10.75 26.71 -6.34
CA LEU A 54 10.11 25.52 -6.92
C LEU A 54 8.84 25.92 -7.67
N ARG A 55 8.61 25.29 -8.82
CA ARG A 55 7.46 25.59 -9.69
C ARG A 55 6.12 25.11 -9.10
N CYS A 56 6.14 24.12 -8.18
CA CYS A 56 4.94 23.53 -7.57
C CYS A 56 3.88 23.11 -8.62
N ASP A 57 4.34 22.58 -9.75
CA ASP A 57 3.54 22.13 -10.90
C ASP A 57 3.15 20.65 -10.81
N TYR A 58 3.48 20.00 -9.70
CA TYR A 58 3.06 18.64 -9.40
C TYR A 58 1.53 18.56 -9.26
N SER A 59 0.91 17.72 -10.07
CA SER A 59 -0.53 17.44 -10.00
C SER A 59 -0.79 15.93 -10.08
N ALA A 60 -1.86 15.47 -9.44
CA ALA A 60 -2.26 14.06 -9.48
C ALA A 60 -2.52 13.54 -10.92
N ALA A 61 -2.99 14.42 -11.82
CA ALA A 61 -3.21 14.05 -13.22
C ALA A 61 -1.90 13.82 -13.97
N ASN A 62 -0.93 14.74 -13.84
CA ASN A 62 0.39 14.59 -14.47
C ASN A 62 1.13 13.37 -13.94
N LEU A 63 1.00 13.11 -12.63
CA LEU A 63 1.58 11.94 -11.98
C LEU A 63 1.05 10.63 -12.56
N LYS A 64 -0.27 10.52 -12.75
CA LYS A 64 -0.90 9.32 -13.34
C LYS A 64 -0.30 9.00 -14.70
N ASP A 65 -0.20 10.00 -15.59
CA ASP A 65 0.33 9.82 -16.94
C ASP A 65 1.81 9.44 -16.93
N GLU A 66 2.61 10.04 -16.05
CA GLU A 66 4.02 9.69 -15.86
C GLU A 66 4.20 8.25 -15.37
N LEU A 67 3.40 7.82 -14.38
CA LEU A 67 3.44 6.45 -13.88
C LEU A 67 3.04 5.44 -14.95
N ILE A 68 1.99 5.71 -15.72
CA ILE A 68 1.55 4.86 -16.84
C ILE A 68 2.67 4.76 -17.90
N ALA A 69 3.29 5.86 -18.28
CA ALA A 69 4.39 5.86 -19.23
C ALA A 69 5.60 5.04 -18.72
N GLY A 70 5.94 5.21 -17.43
CA GLY A 70 6.98 4.43 -16.75
C GLY A 70 6.73 2.93 -16.75
N ILE A 71 5.48 2.52 -16.41
CA ILE A 71 5.07 1.12 -16.42
C ILE A 71 5.19 0.53 -17.84
N ARG A 72 4.68 1.22 -18.86
CA ARG A 72 4.78 0.77 -20.25
C ARG A 72 6.23 0.59 -20.71
N ALA A 73 7.09 1.55 -20.37
CA ALA A 73 8.51 1.47 -20.70
C ALA A 73 9.21 0.31 -20.00
N GLN A 74 8.88 0.04 -18.74
CA GLN A 74 9.46 -1.04 -17.96
C GLN A 74 9.01 -2.42 -18.46
N VAL A 75 7.71 -2.58 -18.67
CA VAL A 75 7.09 -3.88 -18.98
C VAL A 75 7.27 -4.27 -20.44
N GLY A 76 7.08 -3.34 -21.38
CA GLY A 76 7.06 -3.64 -22.81
C GLY A 76 5.96 -4.66 -23.14
N ASP A 77 6.31 -5.71 -23.89
CA ASP A 77 5.38 -6.77 -24.30
C ASP A 77 5.30 -7.96 -23.31
N ARG A 78 5.94 -7.84 -22.14
CA ARG A 78 6.04 -8.90 -21.15
C ARG A 78 4.81 -8.97 -20.26
N ARG A 79 4.63 -10.11 -19.59
CA ARG A 79 3.50 -10.35 -18.69
C ARG A 79 3.84 -9.95 -17.26
N VAL A 80 2.84 -9.44 -16.57
CA VAL A 80 2.88 -9.09 -15.15
C VAL A 80 1.86 -9.92 -14.39
N ILE A 81 2.25 -10.45 -13.24
CA ILE A 81 1.33 -11.10 -12.32
C ILE A 81 1.37 -10.36 -10.98
N GLY A 82 0.25 -10.24 -10.31
CA GLY A 82 0.16 -9.55 -9.02
C GLY A 82 -0.82 -10.21 -8.07
N ALA A 83 -0.53 -10.10 -6.78
CA ALA A 83 -1.48 -10.49 -5.74
C ALA A 83 -2.43 -9.33 -5.44
N LEU A 84 -3.73 -9.55 -5.63
CA LEU A 84 -4.77 -8.61 -5.20
C LEU A 84 -5.25 -9.02 -3.82
N SER A 85 -4.75 -8.32 -2.79
CA SER A 85 -5.11 -8.62 -1.39
C SER A 85 -6.40 -7.97 -0.93
N GLY A 86 -7.04 -7.18 -1.80
CA GLY A 86 -8.14 -6.28 -1.43
C GLY A 86 -7.71 -5.06 -0.61
N GLY A 87 -6.45 -4.90 -0.24
CA GLY A 87 -5.89 -3.68 0.38
C GLY A 87 -5.80 -2.53 -0.64
N VAL A 88 -5.89 -1.30 -0.15
CA VAL A 88 -5.88 -0.09 -0.99
C VAL A 88 -4.67 -0.04 -1.92
N ASP A 89 -3.46 -0.35 -1.42
CA ASP A 89 -2.23 -0.22 -2.19
C ASP A 89 -2.16 -1.25 -3.32
N SER A 90 -2.46 -2.52 -3.04
CA SER A 90 -2.51 -3.57 -4.06
C SER A 90 -3.59 -3.29 -5.10
N SER A 91 -4.71 -2.72 -4.68
CA SER A 91 -5.82 -2.37 -5.57
C SER A 91 -5.46 -1.22 -6.52
N VAL A 92 -4.93 -0.12 -5.98
CA VAL A 92 -4.52 1.04 -6.78
C VAL A 92 -3.38 0.66 -7.73
N ALA A 93 -2.38 -0.11 -7.25
CA ALA A 93 -1.31 -0.62 -8.09
C ALA A 93 -1.84 -1.47 -9.24
N SER A 94 -2.79 -2.40 -8.97
CA SER A 94 -3.37 -3.27 -9.98
C SER A 94 -4.17 -2.51 -11.03
N VAL A 95 -5.01 -1.56 -10.62
CA VAL A 95 -5.82 -0.75 -11.55
C VAL A 95 -4.92 0.14 -12.40
N LEU A 96 -3.91 0.77 -11.81
CA LEU A 96 -2.95 1.61 -12.53
C LEU A 96 -2.15 0.82 -13.58
N VAL A 97 -1.67 -0.37 -13.20
CA VAL A 97 -0.93 -1.24 -14.13
C VAL A 97 -1.86 -1.78 -15.21
N HIS A 98 -3.10 -2.13 -14.89
CA HIS A 98 -4.09 -2.52 -15.90
C HIS A 98 -4.39 -1.39 -16.89
N GLU A 99 -4.54 -0.15 -16.43
CA GLU A 99 -4.70 1.01 -17.33
C GLU A 99 -3.48 1.23 -18.24
N ALA A 100 -2.29 0.88 -17.75
CA ALA A 100 -1.05 1.01 -18.53
C ALA A 100 -0.89 -0.09 -19.59
N ILE A 101 -1.13 -1.37 -19.24
CA ILE A 101 -0.76 -2.53 -20.08
C ILE A 101 -1.89 -3.52 -20.34
N GLY A 102 -3.12 -3.26 -19.84
CA GLY A 102 -4.30 -4.08 -20.10
C GLY A 102 -4.13 -5.55 -19.72
N GLU A 103 -4.45 -6.43 -20.65
CA GLU A 103 -4.47 -7.89 -20.48
C GLU A 103 -3.10 -8.54 -20.19
N GLN A 104 -1.99 -7.78 -20.29
CA GLN A 104 -0.68 -8.29 -19.89
C GLN A 104 -0.56 -8.46 -18.37
N LEU A 105 -1.46 -7.80 -17.59
CA LEU A 105 -1.58 -8.01 -16.14
C LEU A 105 -2.60 -9.10 -15.85
N THR A 106 -2.20 -10.07 -15.02
CA THR A 106 -3.13 -11.02 -14.37
C THR A 106 -3.01 -10.86 -12.86
N CYS A 107 -4.14 -10.60 -12.21
CA CYS A 107 -4.22 -10.51 -10.75
C CYS A 107 -4.70 -11.86 -10.17
N ILE A 108 -4.04 -12.32 -9.11
CA ILE A 108 -4.49 -13.49 -8.34
C ILE A 108 -5.12 -12.98 -7.04
N PHE A 109 -6.39 -13.27 -6.84
CA PHE A 109 -7.11 -13.01 -5.60
C PHE A 109 -7.33 -14.32 -4.85
N VAL A 110 -6.70 -14.46 -3.67
CA VAL A 110 -6.79 -15.66 -2.84
C VAL A 110 -7.84 -15.45 -1.76
N ASP A 111 -8.96 -16.16 -1.87
CA ASP A 111 -9.93 -16.27 -0.79
C ASP A 111 -9.46 -17.35 0.20
N HIS A 112 -8.79 -16.91 1.24
CA HIS A 112 -8.24 -17.77 2.29
C HIS A 112 -9.23 -18.07 3.43
N GLY A 113 -10.50 -17.70 3.27
CA GLY A 113 -11.53 -17.93 4.28
C GLY A 113 -11.42 -17.05 5.54
N LEU A 114 -10.50 -16.10 5.59
CA LEU A 114 -10.25 -15.21 6.74
C LEU A 114 -10.63 -13.76 6.44
N LEU A 115 -11.30 -13.53 5.31
CA LEU A 115 -11.78 -12.23 4.87
C LEU A 115 -12.98 -11.76 5.70
N ARG A 116 -13.29 -10.47 5.62
CA ARG A 116 -14.52 -9.87 6.13
C ARG A 116 -15.75 -10.44 5.45
N GLU A 117 -16.90 -10.19 6.03
CA GLU A 117 -18.19 -10.56 5.44
C GLU A 117 -18.35 -9.92 4.05
N ASN A 118 -18.67 -10.72 3.05
CA ASN A 118 -18.87 -10.32 1.64
C ASN A 118 -17.66 -9.68 0.94
N GLU A 119 -16.48 -9.63 1.56
CA GLU A 119 -15.31 -8.94 1.00
C GLU A 119 -14.84 -9.57 -0.33
N ALA A 120 -14.86 -10.89 -0.43
CA ALA A 120 -14.46 -11.58 -1.66
C ALA A 120 -15.39 -11.24 -2.85
N ASP A 121 -16.69 -11.18 -2.61
CA ASP A 121 -17.67 -10.85 -3.64
C ASP A 121 -17.60 -9.36 -4.01
N GLU A 122 -17.36 -8.49 -3.06
CA GLU A 122 -17.15 -7.06 -3.30
C GLU A 122 -15.91 -6.81 -4.16
N VAL A 123 -14.79 -7.47 -3.85
CA VAL A 123 -13.56 -7.39 -4.64
C VAL A 123 -13.82 -7.83 -6.08
N MET A 124 -14.48 -8.97 -6.30
CA MET A 124 -14.78 -9.45 -7.64
C MET A 124 -15.73 -8.50 -8.38
N ARG A 125 -16.81 -8.05 -7.74
CA ARG A 125 -17.77 -7.12 -8.34
C ARG A 125 -17.11 -5.81 -8.79
N VAL A 126 -16.24 -5.22 -7.97
CA VAL A 126 -15.63 -3.93 -8.31
C VAL A 126 -14.48 -4.10 -9.29
N TYR A 127 -13.52 -4.93 -8.97
CA TYR A 127 -12.29 -4.98 -9.77
C TYR A 127 -12.43 -5.80 -11.03
N HIS A 128 -13.17 -6.89 -11.02
CA HIS A 128 -13.42 -7.70 -12.21
C HIS A 128 -14.58 -7.14 -13.04
N ASP A 129 -15.80 -7.02 -12.46
CA ASP A 129 -16.99 -6.70 -13.24
C ASP A 129 -17.07 -5.21 -13.62
N THR A 130 -16.62 -4.29 -12.75
CA THR A 130 -16.71 -2.85 -13.00
C THR A 130 -15.45 -2.27 -13.64
N LEU A 131 -14.26 -2.63 -13.15
CA LEU A 131 -12.98 -2.11 -13.63
C LEU A 131 -12.27 -3.02 -14.63
N SER A 132 -12.88 -4.14 -14.97
CA SER A 132 -12.44 -5.10 -16.01
C SER A 132 -11.02 -5.64 -15.80
N LEU A 133 -10.55 -5.73 -14.56
CA LEU A 133 -9.27 -6.37 -14.28
C LEU A 133 -9.34 -7.86 -14.59
N ASN A 134 -8.28 -8.38 -15.20
CA ASN A 134 -8.12 -9.83 -15.38
C ASN A 134 -7.75 -10.48 -14.03
N ILE A 135 -8.74 -11.07 -13.34
CA ILE A 135 -8.60 -11.63 -11.98
C ILE A 135 -8.87 -13.12 -11.99
N VAL A 136 -7.95 -13.89 -11.45
CA VAL A 136 -8.12 -15.29 -11.10
C VAL A 136 -8.44 -15.39 -9.61
N LYS A 137 -9.71 -15.72 -9.27
CA LYS A 137 -10.12 -15.99 -7.89
C LYS A 137 -9.76 -17.43 -7.53
N VAL A 138 -9.03 -17.60 -6.43
CA VAL A 138 -8.62 -18.91 -5.89
C VAL A 138 -9.32 -19.12 -4.56
N ASP A 139 -10.19 -20.12 -4.47
CA ASP A 139 -10.74 -20.57 -3.19
C ASP A 139 -9.74 -21.49 -2.50
N ALA A 140 -9.17 -21.00 -1.41
CA ALA A 140 -8.21 -21.72 -0.59
C ALA A 140 -8.64 -21.82 0.88
N ALA A 141 -9.91 -21.52 1.19
CA ALA A 141 -10.40 -21.42 2.56
C ALA A 141 -10.12 -22.67 3.40
N GLU A 142 -10.46 -23.84 2.88
CA GLU A 142 -10.24 -25.12 3.58
C GLU A 142 -8.75 -25.37 3.86
N ARG A 143 -7.89 -25.03 2.90
CA ARG A 143 -6.44 -25.18 3.00
C ARG A 143 -5.85 -24.34 4.14
N PHE A 144 -6.24 -23.07 4.24
CA PHE A 144 -5.79 -22.18 5.31
C PHE A 144 -6.36 -22.59 6.68
N LEU A 145 -7.64 -22.90 6.76
CA LEU A 145 -8.28 -23.33 8.02
C LEU A 145 -7.64 -24.62 8.56
N THR A 146 -7.35 -25.58 7.70
CA THR A 146 -6.65 -26.82 8.09
C THR A 146 -5.27 -26.55 8.69
N LYS A 147 -4.51 -25.62 8.09
CA LYS A 147 -3.18 -25.24 8.58
C LYS A 147 -3.22 -24.47 9.90
N LEU A 148 -4.31 -23.77 10.16
CA LEU A 148 -4.52 -22.97 11.38
C LEU A 148 -5.14 -23.76 12.52
N ALA A 149 -5.58 -25.00 12.30
CA ALA A 149 -6.21 -25.83 13.32
C ALA A 149 -5.26 -26.02 14.53
N GLY A 150 -5.76 -25.69 15.74
CA GLY A 150 -5.02 -25.77 16.99
C GLY A 150 -3.93 -24.69 17.18
N ILE A 151 -3.78 -23.74 16.27
CA ILE A 151 -2.81 -22.65 16.40
C ILE A 151 -3.45 -21.47 17.14
N THR A 152 -2.92 -21.16 18.30
CA THR A 152 -3.47 -20.14 19.21
C THR A 152 -2.68 -18.84 19.21
N GLU A 153 -1.36 -18.90 18.98
CA GLU A 153 -0.46 -17.77 19.05
C GLU A 153 -0.57 -16.88 17.80
N PRO A 154 -0.79 -15.56 17.95
CA PRO A 154 -0.99 -14.64 16.81
C PRO A 154 0.16 -14.59 15.82
N GLU A 155 1.41 -14.59 16.30
CA GLU A 155 2.57 -14.51 15.41
C GLU A 155 2.74 -15.80 14.61
N ARG A 156 2.46 -16.96 15.21
CA ARG A 156 2.46 -18.24 14.51
C ARG A 156 1.37 -18.32 13.44
N LYS A 157 0.16 -17.81 13.75
CA LYS A 157 -0.91 -17.68 12.75
C LYS A 157 -0.45 -16.83 11.57
N ARG A 158 0.15 -15.67 11.84
CA ARG A 158 0.67 -14.75 10.81
C ARG A 158 1.66 -15.44 9.88
N LYS A 159 2.64 -16.15 10.42
CA LYS A 159 3.65 -16.88 9.64
C LYS A 159 3.01 -17.95 8.76
N ILE A 160 2.13 -18.79 9.33
CA ILE A 160 1.44 -19.84 8.58
C ILE A 160 0.63 -19.26 7.43
N ILE A 161 -0.14 -18.20 7.68
CA ILE A 161 -0.96 -17.54 6.64
C ILE A 161 -0.07 -16.99 5.54
N GLY A 162 1.02 -16.31 5.88
CA GLY A 162 1.91 -15.75 4.90
C GLY A 162 2.63 -16.79 4.05
N GLU A 163 3.17 -17.83 4.66
CA GLU A 163 3.81 -18.94 3.93
C GLU A 163 2.82 -19.65 3.00
N GLU A 164 1.61 -19.88 3.48
CA GLU A 164 0.60 -20.58 2.67
C GLU A 164 0.09 -19.71 1.52
N PHE A 165 -0.05 -18.40 1.75
CA PHE A 165 -0.42 -17.45 0.70
C PHE A 165 0.60 -17.47 -0.44
N ILE A 166 1.90 -17.45 -0.13
CA ILE A 166 2.95 -17.53 -1.13
C ILE A 166 2.87 -18.83 -1.92
N ARG A 167 2.67 -19.98 -1.24
CA ARG A 167 2.55 -21.28 -1.94
C ARG A 167 1.37 -21.30 -2.90
N VAL A 168 0.20 -20.82 -2.48
CA VAL A 168 -0.98 -20.72 -3.34
C VAL A 168 -0.70 -19.81 -4.53
N PHE A 169 -0.09 -18.64 -4.27
CA PHE A 169 0.27 -17.69 -5.32
C PHE A 169 1.26 -18.31 -6.34
N GLU A 170 2.29 -19.01 -5.87
CA GLU A 170 3.27 -19.70 -6.73
C GLU A 170 2.63 -20.79 -7.57
N GLU A 171 1.75 -21.59 -6.98
CA GLU A 171 1.02 -22.66 -7.67
C GLU A 171 0.14 -22.09 -8.79
N GLU A 172 -0.62 -21.04 -8.48
CA GLU A 172 -1.49 -20.41 -9.47
C GLU A 172 -0.70 -19.68 -10.56
N SER A 173 0.38 -18.98 -10.19
CA SER A 173 1.28 -18.35 -11.16
C SER A 173 1.83 -19.37 -12.17
N LYS A 174 2.25 -20.54 -11.70
CA LYS A 174 2.74 -21.63 -12.58
C LYS A 174 1.65 -22.16 -13.50
N LYS A 175 0.40 -22.33 -13.01
CA LYS A 175 -0.75 -22.75 -13.83
C LYS A 175 -1.06 -21.74 -14.95
N LEU A 176 -0.87 -20.46 -14.70
CA LEU A 176 -1.05 -19.38 -15.66
C LEU A 176 0.12 -19.25 -16.66
N GLY A 177 1.10 -20.13 -16.59
CA GLY A 177 2.28 -20.12 -17.46
C GLY A 177 3.36 -19.14 -17.05
N GLY A 178 3.30 -18.65 -15.80
CA GLY A 178 4.25 -17.69 -15.23
C GLY A 178 4.13 -16.28 -15.81
N ALA A 179 4.97 -15.37 -15.32
CA ALA A 179 5.11 -14.01 -15.81
C ALA A 179 6.56 -13.55 -15.60
N GLU A 180 6.99 -12.56 -16.35
CA GLU A 180 8.34 -12.01 -16.23
C GLU A 180 8.45 -11.01 -15.07
N PHE A 181 7.34 -10.34 -14.72
CA PHE A 181 7.30 -9.36 -13.64
C PHE A 181 6.29 -9.69 -12.56
N LEU A 182 6.66 -9.35 -11.32
CA LEU A 182 5.76 -9.37 -10.17
C LEU A 182 5.32 -7.93 -9.83
N LEU A 183 4.02 -7.69 -9.78
CA LEU A 183 3.45 -6.44 -9.27
C LEU A 183 3.46 -6.43 -7.76
N GLN A 184 3.94 -5.33 -7.17
CA GLN A 184 3.87 -5.06 -5.74
C GLN A 184 3.31 -3.67 -5.45
N GLY A 185 2.46 -3.59 -4.44
CA GLY A 185 1.87 -2.33 -3.95
C GLY A 185 2.74 -1.61 -2.91
N THR A 186 4.07 -1.66 -3.06
CA THR A 186 5.01 -0.95 -2.18
C THR A 186 4.78 0.56 -2.27
N ILE A 187 4.69 1.23 -1.13
CA ILE A 187 4.56 2.69 -1.04
C ILE A 187 5.81 3.32 -0.40
N TYR A 188 5.96 4.65 -0.47
CA TYR A 188 7.17 5.33 0.00
C TYR A 188 7.49 5.10 1.50
N PRO A 189 6.53 5.08 2.43
CA PRO A 189 6.79 4.71 3.82
C PRO A 189 7.44 3.33 3.99
N ASP A 190 7.03 2.32 3.19
CA ASP A 190 7.63 0.98 3.23
C ASP A 190 9.12 1.02 2.85
N VAL A 191 9.47 1.89 1.88
CA VAL A 191 10.86 2.08 1.43
C VAL A 191 11.71 2.70 2.53
N ILE A 192 11.20 3.74 3.21
CA ILE A 192 11.91 4.42 4.31
C ILE A 192 12.13 3.45 5.48
N GLU A 193 11.09 2.72 5.88
CA GLU A 193 11.15 1.78 7.00
C GLU A 193 12.07 0.58 6.73
N SER A 194 12.20 0.15 5.47
CA SER A 194 13.04 -0.98 5.09
C SER A 194 14.54 -0.67 5.05
N GLY A 195 14.92 0.61 5.16
CA GLY A 195 16.31 1.06 5.01
C GLY A 195 16.81 1.01 3.56
N THR A 196 17.84 1.80 3.25
CA THR A 196 18.38 1.99 1.90
C THR A 196 19.21 0.81 1.34
N SER A 197 19.27 -0.31 2.02
CA SER A 197 20.00 -1.49 1.57
C SER A 197 19.10 -2.44 0.79
N SER A 198 19.23 -2.37 -0.53
CA SER A 198 18.89 -3.39 -1.55
C SER A 198 17.64 -4.26 -1.27
N ALA A 199 16.81 -4.37 -2.26
CA ALA A 199 15.61 -5.18 -2.54
C ALA A 199 15.41 -6.57 -1.85
N SER A 200 16.20 -6.93 -0.86
CA SER A 200 16.17 -8.24 -0.18
C SER A 200 15.55 -8.24 1.22
N THR A 201 15.20 -7.05 1.77
CA THR A 201 14.64 -7.01 3.13
C THR A 201 13.39 -6.14 3.17
N ILE A 202 12.37 -6.55 2.42
CA ILE A 202 11.02 -6.01 2.63
C ILE A 202 10.53 -6.59 3.96
N LYS A 203 10.32 -5.70 4.94
CA LYS A 203 9.88 -6.09 6.28
C LYS A 203 8.63 -6.96 6.24
N SER A 204 8.63 -7.97 7.08
CA SER A 204 7.61 -9.01 7.25
C SER A 204 6.19 -8.53 7.59
N HIS A 205 5.94 -7.24 7.73
CA HIS A 205 4.64 -6.72 8.16
C HIS A 205 3.64 -6.53 7.02
N HIS A 206 4.13 -6.20 5.81
CA HIS A 206 3.30 -6.05 4.61
C HIS A 206 3.51 -7.20 3.62
N ASN A 207 4.63 -7.91 3.70
CA ASN A 207 4.94 -9.10 2.91
C ASN A 207 5.16 -10.28 3.85
N VAL A 208 4.07 -10.81 4.39
CA VAL A 208 4.10 -11.97 5.31
C VAL A 208 4.52 -13.20 4.51
N GLY A 209 5.84 -13.46 4.44
CA GLY A 209 6.39 -14.67 3.82
C GLY A 209 7.52 -14.45 2.82
N GLY A 210 7.82 -13.22 2.41
CA GLY A 210 8.87 -12.90 1.43
C GLY A 210 8.42 -12.99 -0.02
N LEU A 211 9.35 -12.77 -0.95
CA LEU A 211 9.09 -12.92 -2.38
C LEU A 211 9.08 -14.41 -2.77
N PRO A 212 8.22 -14.82 -3.71
CA PRO A 212 8.26 -16.14 -4.31
C PRO A 212 9.65 -16.40 -4.91
N LYS A 213 10.37 -17.38 -4.39
CA LYS A 213 11.76 -17.66 -4.80
C LYS A 213 11.85 -18.54 -6.06
N ASP A 214 10.80 -19.31 -6.31
CA ASP A 214 10.80 -20.36 -7.33
C ASP A 214 10.19 -19.96 -8.68
N ILE A 215 9.69 -18.72 -8.83
CA ILE A 215 9.00 -18.29 -10.07
C ILE A 215 9.95 -17.62 -11.06
N GLY A 216 11.15 -17.20 -10.64
CA GLY A 216 12.16 -16.67 -11.56
C GLY A 216 11.79 -15.35 -12.23
N PHE A 217 11.14 -14.43 -11.51
CA PHE A 217 10.82 -13.11 -12.05
C PHE A 217 12.07 -12.34 -12.49
N VAL A 218 11.97 -11.66 -13.61
CA VAL A 218 13.01 -10.76 -14.13
C VAL A 218 13.09 -9.48 -13.30
N GLY A 219 11.97 -9.03 -12.73
CA GLY A 219 11.91 -7.84 -11.90
C GLY A 219 10.57 -7.59 -11.22
N LEU A 220 10.53 -6.49 -10.50
CA LEU A 220 9.32 -5.99 -9.79
C LEU A 220 8.76 -4.79 -10.54
N VAL A 221 7.43 -4.69 -10.56
CA VAL A 221 6.69 -3.48 -10.93
C VAL A 221 6.13 -2.87 -9.65
N GLU A 222 6.68 -1.76 -9.21
CA GLU A 222 6.33 -1.08 -7.95
C GLU A 222 5.89 0.37 -8.25
N PRO A 223 4.73 0.57 -8.86
CA PRO A 223 4.36 1.89 -9.40
C PRO A 223 4.08 2.93 -8.32
N LEU A 224 3.80 2.51 -7.08
CA LEU A 224 3.45 3.39 -5.97
C LEU A 224 4.64 3.72 -5.06
N ARG A 225 5.85 3.23 -5.38
CA ARG A 225 7.04 3.27 -4.53
C ARG A 225 7.46 4.69 -4.09
N ILE A 226 7.09 5.70 -4.85
CA ILE A 226 7.42 7.10 -4.57
C ILE A 226 6.28 7.87 -3.90
N LEU A 227 5.13 7.23 -3.65
CA LEU A 227 3.91 7.87 -3.19
C LEU A 227 3.67 7.64 -1.70
N PHE A 228 3.16 8.68 -1.05
CA PHE A 228 2.58 8.57 0.29
C PHE A 228 1.16 8.03 0.23
N LYS A 229 0.65 7.56 1.37
CA LYS A 229 -0.67 6.92 1.47
C LYS A 229 -1.82 7.77 0.95
N ASP A 230 -1.78 9.08 1.22
CA ASP A 230 -2.84 10.00 0.79
C ASP A 230 -2.79 10.25 -0.72
N GLU A 231 -1.58 10.27 -1.31
CA GLU A 231 -1.40 10.34 -2.77
C GLU A 231 -1.90 9.06 -3.45
N VAL A 232 -1.64 7.88 -2.86
CA VAL A 232 -2.18 6.60 -3.35
C VAL A 232 -3.70 6.61 -3.35
N ARG A 233 -4.34 7.15 -2.31
CA ARG A 233 -5.79 7.28 -2.24
C ARG A 233 -6.34 8.24 -3.31
N ALA A 234 -5.72 9.42 -3.45
CA ALA A 234 -6.11 10.39 -4.49
C ALA A 234 -5.96 9.80 -5.89
N LEU A 235 -4.88 9.07 -6.15
CA LEU A 235 -4.67 8.33 -7.39
C LEU A 235 -5.76 7.28 -7.60
N GLY A 236 -6.10 6.51 -6.56
CA GLY A 236 -7.16 5.50 -6.61
C GLY A 236 -8.53 6.08 -7.01
N GLU A 237 -8.91 7.23 -6.43
CA GLU A 237 -10.13 7.95 -6.82
C GLU A 237 -10.07 8.40 -8.29
N SER A 238 -8.92 8.90 -8.76
CA SER A 238 -8.72 9.33 -10.15
C SER A 238 -8.77 8.17 -11.17
N LEU A 239 -8.48 6.95 -10.71
CA LEU A 239 -8.59 5.71 -11.49
C LEU A 239 -10.00 5.10 -11.47
N GLY A 240 -10.98 5.75 -10.83
CA GLY A 240 -12.37 5.30 -10.76
C GLY A 240 -12.64 4.20 -9.73
N ILE A 241 -11.70 3.94 -8.81
CA ILE A 241 -11.96 3.03 -7.69
C ILE A 241 -12.97 3.71 -6.74
N PRO A 242 -14.05 3.04 -6.34
CA PRO A 242 -15.04 3.60 -5.42
C PRO A 242 -14.42 4.12 -4.13
N ARG A 243 -14.89 5.28 -3.68
CA ARG A 243 -14.36 5.97 -2.50
C ARG A 243 -14.38 5.09 -1.25
N GLU A 244 -15.41 4.28 -1.08
CA GLU A 244 -15.58 3.37 0.05
C GLU A 244 -14.46 2.32 0.13
N LEU A 245 -13.88 1.95 -1.00
CA LEU A 245 -12.75 1.02 -1.07
C LEU A 245 -11.40 1.73 -0.88
N VAL A 246 -11.27 2.93 -1.42
CA VAL A 246 -10.04 3.74 -1.29
C VAL A 246 -9.83 4.21 0.16
N TRP A 247 -10.92 4.61 0.83
CA TRP A 247 -10.89 5.15 2.20
C TRP A 247 -11.28 4.15 3.27
N ARG A 248 -11.45 2.89 2.90
CA ARG A 248 -11.81 1.86 3.86
C ARG A 248 -10.81 1.75 5.01
N GLN A 249 -11.31 1.36 6.17
CA GLN A 249 -10.50 1.10 7.35
C GLN A 249 -9.43 0.03 7.08
N PRO A 250 -8.18 0.23 7.56
CA PRO A 250 -7.10 -0.75 7.40
C PRO A 250 -7.52 -2.13 7.88
N PHE A 251 -7.15 -3.15 7.12
CA PHE A 251 -7.40 -4.52 7.46
C PHE A 251 -6.08 -5.31 7.43
N PRO A 252 -5.78 -6.12 8.46
CA PRO A 252 -4.52 -6.82 8.52
C PRO A 252 -4.40 -7.88 7.41
N GLY A 253 -3.21 -8.00 6.80
CA GLY A 253 -2.95 -9.00 5.76
C GLY A 253 -3.33 -10.44 6.12
N PRO A 254 -3.10 -10.91 7.38
CA PRO A 254 -3.59 -12.23 7.82
C PRO A 254 -5.10 -12.32 8.03
N GLY A 255 -5.88 -11.31 7.69
CA GLY A 255 -7.32 -11.31 7.83
C GLY A 255 -7.80 -11.38 9.27
N LEU A 256 -9.02 -11.88 9.46
CA LEU A 256 -9.65 -11.99 10.78
C LEU A 256 -8.96 -12.99 11.73
N ALA A 257 -8.10 -13.89 11.22
CA ALA A 257 -7.48 -14.93 12.05
C ALA A 257 -6.70 -14.38 13.25
N ILE A 258 -6.04 -13.22 13.09
CA ILE A 258 -5.27 -12.63 14.20
C ILE A 258 -6.14 -11.93 15.25
N ARG A 259 -7.40 -11.66 14.93
CA ARG A 259 -8.39 -11.11 15.87
C ARG A 259 -9.14 -12.22 16.65
N VAL A 260 -9.03 -13.48 16.20
CA VAL A 260 -9.60 -14.63 16.92
C VAL A 260 -8.72 -14.99 18.09
N LEU A 261 -9.28 -14.95 19.31
CA LEU A 261 -8.61 -15.44 20.52
C LEU A 261 -8.58 -16.98 20.53
N GLY A 262 -7.40 -17.54 20.77
CA GLY A 262 -7.19 -18.99 20.72
C GLY A 262 -7.11 -19.52 19.27
N ASP A 263 -7.52 -20.74 19.04
CA ASP A 263 -7.55 -21.37 17.72
C ASP A 263 -8.61 -20.76 16.79
N VAL A 264 -8.37 -20.85 15.50
CA VAL A 264 -9.27 -20.33 14.46
C VAL A 264 -10.26 -21.44 14.09
N THR A 265 -11.56 -21.19 14.33
CA THR A 265 -12.63 -22.10 13.91
C THR A 265 -13.67 -21.41 13.05
N PRO A 266 -14.41 -22.13 12.20
CA PRO A 266 -15.47 -21.56 11.38
C PRO A 266 -16.51 -20.78 12.21
N GLU A 267 -16.89 -21.27 13.38
CA GLU A 267 -17.89 -20.65 14.28
C GLU A 267 -17.37 -19.30 14.81
N LYS A 268 -16.11 -19.26 15.27
CA LYS A 268 -15.48 -18.02 15.75
C LYS A 268 -15.34 -16.99 14.63
N LEU A 269 -14.98 -17.44 13.44
CA LEU A 269 -14.90 -16.57 12.25
C LEU A 269 -16.27 -16.01 11.87
N ALA A 270 -17.33 -16.81 11.91
CA ALA A 270 -18.68 -16.34 11.62
C ALA A 270 -19.13 -15.25 12.60
N ILE A 271 -18.91 -15.47 13.91
CA ILE A 271 -19.18 -14.46 14.95
C ILE A 271 -18.39 -13.18 14.70
N LEU A 272 -17.09 -13.32 14.42
CA LEU A 272 -16.21 -12.18 14.25
C LEU A 272 -16.53 -11.38 12.97
N ARG A 273 -16.88 -12.05 11.87
CA ARG A 273 -17.35 -11.39 10.62
C ARG A 273 -18.57 -10.54 10.88
N ARG A 274 -19.57 -11.11 11.57
CA ARG A 274 -20.79 -10.37 11.90
C ARG A 274 -20.53 -9.19 12.82
N SER A 275 -19.69 -9.36 13.83
CA SER A 275 -19.30 -8.28 14.74
C SER A 275 -18.53 -7.17 14.01
N ASP A 276 -17.58 -7.52 13.12
CA ASP A 276 -16.83 -6.55 12.29
C ASP A 276 -17.77 -5.81 11.33
N ALA A 277 -18.77 -6.48 10.76
CA ALA A 277 -19.76 -5.85 9.88
C ALA A 277 -20.60 -4.81 10.63
N ILE A 278 -21.18 -5.17 11.76
CA ILE A 278 -21.97 -4.26 12.60
C ILE A 278 -21.12 -3.05 13.04
N PHE A 279 -19.91 -3.30 13.54
CA PHE A 279 -19.03 -2.23 13.99
C PHE A 279 -18.68 -1.22 12.88
N ARG A 280 -18.53 -1.69 11.63
CA ARG A 280 -18.24 -0.82 10.48
C ARG A 280 -19.44 -0.03 9.96
N GLU A 281 -20.66 -0.47 10.26
CA GLU A 281 -21.87 0.28 9.92
C GLU A 281 -22.05 1.52 10.82
N ASP A 282 -21.44 1.53 12.00
CA ASP A 282 -21.58 2.58 13.01
C ASP A 282 -20.43 3.63 12.96
N ILE A 283 -19.42 3.46 12.10
CA ILE A 283 -18.25 4.35 11.96
C ILE A 283 -18.26 5.05 10.59
#